data_e6fd9994407a883d3b8ca09bfde42010
#
_entry.id   e6fd9994407a883d3b8ca09bfde42010
#
_cell.length_a   1.000
_cell.length_b   1.000
_cell.length_c   1.000
_cell.angle_alpha   90.00
_cell.angle_beta   90.00
_cell.angle_gamma   90.00
#
_symmetry.space_group_name_H-M   'P 1'
#
loop_
_entity.id
_entity.type
_entity.pdbx_description
1 polymer ?
#
loop_
_entity_poly.entity_id
_entity_poly.type
_entity_poly.pdbx_seq_one_letter_code
_entity_poly.pdbx_strand_id
1 'polypeptide(L)'
;SPDRFMPSYSTVLAGALSNTWEALSSISRQLKFTLTGRDNKPGAGQTSTDSKTVNVTASAGPFAVTSPNASGISWLQNTTETITWSVNNTTSLAGSANVNIKLSTDGGLTFPITLATNTPNDGSHQITVPDVASQNCRIWIEPTGNIYYTINAVPFSIGYECNTASLSPNVAIPDGAGNNQGGTVLSSAITVTEPGTVTGMTVNVSSDHSWIGDLVIRLTHPDGTQRTLWNRQCNNAQRQGMNITFQDGSGAVVCASPTSGTYNPNQTLAAFN
;
A
#
# COMPACT_ATOMS: atom_id res chain seq x y z
N SER A 1 20.74 0.34 12.93
CA SER A 1 21.38 -0.83 12.35
C SER A 1 22.63 -0.42 11.58
N PRO A 2 23.71 -1.17 11.67
CA PRO A 2 24.91 -0.95 10.83
C PRO A 2 24.70 -1.43 9.38
N ASP A 3 23.53 -2.01 9.07
CA ASP A 3 23.25 -2.55 7.74
C ASP A 3 23.01 -1.43 6.73
N ARG A 4 23.54 -1.64 5.53
CA ARG A 4 23.38 -0.73 4.40
C ARG A 4 22.59 -1.43 3.29
N PHE A 5 21.43 -0.87 2.98
CA PHE A 5 20.64 -1.29 1.82
C PHE A 5 21.00 -0.44 0.60
N MET A 6 20.97 -1.04 -0.59
CA MET A 6 21.22 -0.36 -1.85
C MET A 6 20.23 -0.87 -2.91
N PRO A 7 19.34 0.00 -3.44
CA PRO A 7 19.11 1.38 -2.99
C PRO A 7 18.60 1.44 -1.55
N SER A 8 18.34 2.63 -1.02
CA SER A 8 17.88 2.82 0.36
C SER A 8 16.62 1.97 0.63
N TYR A 9 16.47 1.53 1.86
CA TYR A 9 15.37 0.62 2.25
C TYR A 9 13.98 1.18 1.90
N SER A 10 13.76 2.49 2.11
CA SER A 10 12.52 3.16 1.72
C SER A 10 12.25 3.12 0.22
N THR A 11 13.29 3.16 -0.61
CA THR A 11 13.17 3.02 -2.07
C THR A 11 12.70 1.61 -2.43
N VAL A 12 13.26 0.58 -1.80
CA VAL A 12 12.85 -0.82 -2.03
C VAL A 12 11.41 -1.06 -1.57
N LEU A 13 11.01 -0.53 -0.40
CA LEU A 13 9.63 -0.63 0.09
C LEU A 13 8.61 0.03 -0.84
N ALA A 14 9.03 1.07 -1.58
CA ALA A 14 8.20 1.69 -2.62
C ALA A 14 8.20 0.91 -3.95
N GLY A 15 8.85 -0.26 -4.02
CA GLY A 15 8.94 -1.07 -5.23
C GLY A 15 9.89 -0.52 -6.30
N ALA A 16 10.74 0.45 -5.95
CA ALA A 16 11.68 1.07 -6.87
C ALA A 16 13.08 0.46 -6.79
N LEU A 17 13.78 0.43 -7.92
CA LEU A 17 15.16 -0.05 -8.05
C LEU A 17 16.17 1.10 -8.06
N SER A 18 15.71 2.34 -8.03
CA SER A 18 16.54 3.54 -8.04
C SER A 18 15.84 4.73 -7.39
N ASN A 19 16.63 5.67 -6.93
CA ASN A 19 16.20 7.00 -6.51
C ASN A 19 17.19 8.04 -7.06
N THR A 20 17.05 9.31 -6.69
CA THR A 20 17.92 10.41 -7.17
C THR A 20 19.41 10.16 -6.93
N TRP A 21 19.78 9.41 -5.90
CA TRP A 21 21.17 9.24 -5.45
C TRP A 21 21.73 7.84 -5.65
N GLU A 22 20.85 6.84 -5.80
CA GLU A 22 21.22 5.43 -5.83
C GLU A 22 20.44 4.69 -6.89
N ALA A 23 21.12 3.85 -7.64
CA ALA A 23 20.51 2.95 -8.60
C ALA A 23 21.17 1.57 -8.54
N LEU A 24 20.38 0.50 -8.68
CA LEU A 24 20.96 -0.80 -8.97
C LEU A 24 21.62 -0.78 -10.33
N SER A 25 22.80 -1.37 -10.41
CA SER A 25 23.55 -1.42 -11.68
C SER A 25 22.85 -2.39 -12.65
N SER A 26 22.57 -1.92 -13.86
CA SER A 26 22.07 -2.72 -14.98
C SER A 26 23.17 -3.40 -15.80
N ILE A 27 24.43 -3.16 -15.45
CA ILE A 27 25.60 -3.76 -16.12
C ILE A 27 26.43 -4.55 -15.13
N SER A 28 27.07 -5.63 -15.60
CA SER A 28 27.99 -6.42 -14.79
C SER A 28 29.20 -5.58 -14.39
N ARG A 29 29.46 -5.48 -13.09
CA ARG A 29 30.59 -4.73 -12.51
C ARG A 29 30.93 -5.18 -11.11
N GLN A 30 32.06 -4.76 -10.62
CA GLN A 30 32.43 -4.87 -9.21
C GLN A 30 32.16 -3.52 -8.50
N LEU A 31 31.55 -3.60 -7.33
CA LEU A 31 31.37 -2.49 -6.41
C LEU A 31 32.19 -2.79 -5.17
N LYS A 32 33.10 -1.87 -4.80
CA LYS A 32 33.91 -1.98 -3.58
C LYS A 32 33.37 -1.06 -2.51
N PHE A 33 32.97 -1.61 -1.39
CA PHE A 33 32.50 -0.88 -0.21
C PHE A 33 33.59 -0.92 0.84
N THR A 34 33.89 0.23 1.46
CA THR A 34 34.87 0.32 2.54
C THR A 34 34.22 0.92 3.76
N LEU A 35 34.27 0.21 4.89
CA LEU A 35 33.88 0.71 6.20
C LEU A 35 35.12 1.24 6.91
N THR A 36 35.07 2.46 7.41
CA THR A 36 36.13 3.07 8.21
C THR A 36 35.62 3.32 9.63
N GLY A 37 36.15 2.62 10.59
CA GLY A 37 35.98 2.90 12.02
C GLY A 37 36.99 3.92 12.50
N ARG A 38 36.58 4.88 13.35
CA ARG A 38 37.43 5.87 13.98
C ARG A 38 37.16 5.88 15.48
N ASP A 39 38.23 5.97 16.29
CA ASP A 39 38.12 6.00 17.74
C ASP A 39 37.82 7.41 18.30
N ASN A 40 37.85 8.45 17.46
CA ASN A 40 37.64 9.86 17.79
C ASN A 40 38.45 10.38 18.99
N LYS A 41 39.59 9.75 19.32
CA LYS A 41 40.46 10.16 20.43
C LYS A 41 41.16 11.48 20.10
N PRO A 42 41.07 12.54 20.93
CA PRO A 42 41.76 13.77 20.71
C PRO A 42 43.31 13.59 20.68
N GLY A 43 43.94 14.07 19.65
CA GLY A 43 45.41 14.16 19.53
C GLY A 43 46.12 12.92 18.96
N ALA A 44 45.52 11.73 18.95
CA ALA A 44 46.12 10.50 18.40
C ALA A 44 45.11 9.48 17.98
N GLY A 45 44.02 9.91 17.33
CA GLY A 45 42.93 9.03 16.87
C GLY A 45 43.45 8.02 15.86
N GLN A 46 43.03 6.76 16.02
CA GLN A 46 43.31 5.67 15.08
C GLN A 46 42.10 5.38 14.18
N THR A 47 42.40 4.87 12.99
CA THR A 47 41.40 4.42 12.03
C THR A 47 41.65 2.96 11.65
N SER A 48 40.59 2.21 11.50
CA SER A 48 40.63 0.85 10.92
C SER A 48 39.67 0.80 9.75
N THR A 49 40.06 0.09 8.70
CA THR A 49 39.22 -0.08 7.51
C THR A 49 39.02 -1.56 7.17
N ASP A 50 37.80 -1.92 6.79
CA ASP A 50 37.50 -3.20 6.12
C ASP A 50 36.81 -2.94 4.79
N SER A 51 37.08 -3.77 3.78
CA SER A 51 36.54 -3.61 2.44
C SER A 51 35.86 -4.91 1.98
N LYS A 52 34.67 -4.75 1.39
CA LYS A 52 33.95 -5.86 0.73
C LYS A 52 33.72 -5.54 -0.74
N THR A 53 33.89 -6.55 -1.58
CA THR A 53 33.59 -6.45 -3.01
C THR A 53 32.30 -7.17 -3.31
N VAL A 54 31.37 -6.49 -3.97
CA VAL A 54 30.11 -7.04 -4.48
C VAL A 54 30.19 -7.12 -5.99
N ASN A 55 29.94 -8.30 -6.55
CA ASN A 55 29.90 -8.52 -7.98
C ASN A 55 28.45 -8.41 -8.46
N VAL A 56 28.18 -7.47 -9.34
CA VAL A 56 26.87 -7.35 -10.02
C VAL A 56 26.90 -8.16 -11.29
N THR A 57 25.89 -8.99 -11.51
CA THR A 57 25.72 -9.86 -12.68
C THR A 57 24.47 -9.42 -13.43
N ALA A 58 24.64 -8.75 -14.58
CA ALA A 58 23.53 -8.18 -15.36
C ALA A 58 22.59 -9.22 -16.00
N SER A 59 23.03 -10.49 -16.11
CA SER A 59 22.22 -11.57 -16.66
C SER A 59 21.28 -12.22 -15.65
N ALA A 60 21.31 -11.80 -14.38
CA ALA A 60 20.47 -12.31 -13.30
C ALA A 60 19.70 -11.15 -12.62
N GLY A 61 18.38 -11.32 -12.47
CA GLY A 61 17.50 -10.31 -11.90
C GLY A 61 16.76 -9.47 -12.96
N PRO A 62 15.88 -8.54 -12.54
CA PRO A 62 15.51 -8.26 -11.15
C PRO A 62 14.77 -9.43 -10.49
N PHE A 63 15.12 -9.70 -9.24
CA PHE A 63 14.42 -10.64 -8.38
C PHE A 63 13.27 -9.89 -7.70
N ALA A 64 12.01 -10.33 -7.89
CA ALA A 64 10.85 -9.54 -7.47
C ALA A 64 9.68 -10.41 -7.02
N VAL A 65 9.04 -10.06 -5.90
CA VAL A 65 7.76 -10.66 -5.49
C VAL A 65 6.68 -10.27 -6.50
N THR A 66 5.94 -11.25 -7.00
CA THR A 66 4.84 -11.06 -7.95
C THR A 66 3.46 -11.24 -7.31
N SER A 67 3.36 -12.07 -6.25
CA SER A 67 2.16 -12.21 -5.41
C SER A 67 2.58 -12.53 -3.97
N PRO A 68 1.95 -11.86 -2.97
CA PRO A 68 0.96 -10.78 -3.06
C PRO A 68 1.61 -9.44 -3.43
N ASN A 69 1.14 -8.77 -4.47
CA ASN A 69 1.68 -7.48 -4.92
C ASN A 69 0.65 -6.60 -5.64
N ALA A 70 -0.63 -6.74 -5.31
CA ALA A 70 -1.70 -5.89 -5.82
C ALA A 70 -2.49 -5.29 -4.65
N SER A 71 -3.18 -4.16 -4.91
CA SER A 71 -4.08 -3.56 -3.93
C SER A 71 -5.30 -4.46 -3.67
N GLY A 72 -5.82 -4.43 -2.44
CA GLY A 72 -7.02 -5.16 -2.04
C GLY A 72 -6.82 -6.66 -1.78
N ILE A 73 -5.59 -7.17 -1.83
CA ILE A 73 -5.33 -8.55 -1.42
C ILE A 73 -5.51 -8.67 0.09
N SER A 74 -6.33 -9.63 0.49
CA SER A 74 -6.50 -10.03 1.88
C SER A 74 -6.48 -11.55 2.00
N TRP A 75 -5.71 -12.05 2.94
CA TRP A 75 -5.60 -13.48 3.26
C TRP A 75 -6.32 -13.80 4.56
N LEU A 76 -6.98 -14.92 4.61
CA LEU A 76 -7.57 -15.44 5.84
C LEU A 76 -6.55 -16.24 6.62
N GLN A 77 -6.55 -16.09 7.94
CA GLN A 77 -5.71 -16.87 8.85
C GLN A 77 -5.96 -18.36 8.69
N ASN A 78 -4.91 -19.15 8.83
CA ASN A 78 -4.94 -20.60 8.75
C ASN A 78 -5.41 -21.18 7.39
N THR A 79 -5.56 -20.36 6.36
CA THR A 79 -5.76 -20.83 4.98
C THR A 79 -4.45 -21.09 4.28
N THR A 80 -4.52 -21.72 3.13
CA THR A 80 -3.35 -21.99 2.28
C THR A 80 -3.28 -20.95 1.18
N GLU A 81 -2.14 -20.26 1.06
CA GLU A 81 -1.90 -19.25 0.04
C GLU A 81 -0.58 -19.52 -0.69
N THR A 82 -0.46 -19.01 -1.89
CA THR A 82 0.76 -19.17 -2.70
C THR A 82 1.47 -17.84 -2.90
N ILE A 83 2.72 -17.78 -2.45
CA ILE A 83 3.63 -16.67 -2.72
C ILE A 83 4.35 -16.95 -4.03
N THR A 84 4.41 -15.95 -4.91
CA THR A 84 5.14 -16.08 -6.18
C THR A 84 6.16 -14.96 -6.36
N TRP A 85 7.24 -15.27 -7.09
CA TRP A 85 8.30 -14.31 -7.40
C TRP A 85 8.94 -14.58 -8.75
N SER A 86 9.52 -13.55 -9.35
CA SER A 86 10.31 -13.66 -10.57
C SER A 86 11.73 -14.07 -10.23
N VAL A 87 12.12 -15.29 -10.61
CA VAL A 87 13.47 -15.82 -10.39
C VAL A 87 14.52 -15.12 -11.25
N ASN A 88 14.18 -14.86 -12.53
CA ASN A 88 15.00 -14.14 -13.49
C ASN A 88 16.48 -14.57 -13.47
N ASN A 89 16.73 -15.87 -13.63
CA ASN A 89 18.06 -16.48 -13.67
C ASN A 89 18.93 -16.30 -12.41
N THR A 90 18.33 -15.88 -11.28
CA THR A 90 19.09 -15.73 -10.02
C THR A 90 19.62 -17.04 -9.46
N THR A 91 19.02 -18.18 -9.81
CA THR A 91 19.53 -19.50 -9.43
C THR A 91 20.91 -19.81 -9.97
N SER A 92 21.37 -19.13 -11.03
CA SER A 92 22.75 -19.25 -11.55
C SER A 92 23.81 -18.63 -10.62
N LEU A 93 23.39 -17.79 -9.66
CA LEU A 93 24.29 -17.16 -8.71
C LEU A 93 24.59 -18.11 -7.55
N ALA A 94 25.84 -18.10 -7.08
CA ALA A 94 26.25 -18.91 -5.95
C ALA A 94 25.39 -18.60 -4.70
N GLY A 95 24.96 -19.64 -3.97
CA GLY A 95 24.15 -19.48 -2.78
C GLY A 95 22.69 -19.08 -3.01
N SER A 96 22.19 -19.17 -4.25
CA SER A 96 20.85 -18.71 -4.64
C SER A 96 19.91 -19.84 -5.09
N ALA A 97 20.30 -21.09 -4.88
CA ALA A 97 19.45 -22.24 -5.20
C ALA A 97 18.19 -22.31 -4.33
N ASN A 98 18.28 -21.82 -3.10
CA ASN A 98 17.20 -21.80 -2.13
C ASN A 98 17.01 -20.38 -1.55
N VAL A 99 15.79 -20.13 -1.04
CA VAL A 99 15.40 -18.85 -0.44
C VAL A 99 14.74 -19.05 0.92
N ASN A 100 14.75 -18.00 1.73
CA ASN A 100 13.91 -17.85 2.91
C ASN A 100 12.80 -16.85 2.62
N ILE A 101 11.62 -17.09 3.19
CA ILE A 101 10.45 -16.23 3.04
C ILE A 101 10.02 -15.79 4.43
N LYS A 102 9.88 -14.46 4.61
CA LYS A 102 9.50 -13.84 5.89
C LYS A 102 8.31 -12.91 5.70
N LEU A 103 7.55 -12.74 6.77
CA LEU A 103 6.39 -11.85 6.83
C LEU A 103 6.64 -10.72 7.84
N SER A 104 6.29 -9.52 7.40
CA SER A 104 6.10 -8.34 8.22
C SER A 104 4.61 -8.07 8.41
N THR A 105 4.24 -7.59 9.61
CA THR A 105 2.88 -7.10 9.94
C THR A 105 2.87 -5.61 10.25
N ASP A 106 4.00 -4.93 10.10
CA ASP A 106 4.23 -3.52 10.47
C ASP A 106 4.65 -2.64 9.27
N GLY A 107 4.23 -3.02 8.05
CA GLY A 107 4.52 -2.28 6.83
C GLY A 107 5.93 -2.50 6.27
N GLY A 108 6.66 -3.49 6.79
CA GLY A 108 8.04 -3.79 6.39
C GLY A 108 9.10 -3.19 7.32
N LEU A 109 8.73 -2.67 8.48
CA LEU A 109 9.72 -2.18 9.45
C LEU A 109 10.51 -3.34 10.05
N THR A 110 9.85 -4.45 10.34
CA THR A 110 10.46 -5.69 10.81
C THR A 110 9.87 -6.92 10.12
N PHE A 111 10.60 -8.04 10.11
CA PHE A 111 10.16 -9.31 9.51
C PHE A 111 10.35 -10.46 10.51
N PRO A 112 9.58 -10.46 11.61
CA PRO A 112 9.77 -11.44 12.70
C PRO A 112 9.20 -12.82 12.40
N ILE A 113 8.29 -12.96 11.42
CA ILE A 113 7.59 -14.20 11.14
C ILE A 113 8.24 -14.89 9.95
N THR A 114 8.74 -16.09 10.16
CA THR A 114 9.31 -16.94 9.10
C THR A 114 8.19 -17.80 8.51
N LEU A 115 7.93 -17.65 7.20
CA LEU A 115 6.94 -18.43 6.46
C LEU A 115 7.56 -19.69 5.85
N ALA A 116 8.79 -19.59 5.35
CA ALA A 116 9.54 -20.72 4.82
C ALA A 116 11.03 -20.49 4.98
N THR A 117 11.78 -21.58 5.20
CA THR A 117 13.24 -21.60 5.26
C THR A 117 13.78 -22.58 4.25
N ASN A 118 14.85 -22.18 3.56
CA ASN A 118 15.59 -23.05 2.64
C ASN A 118 14.71 -23.76 1.60
N THR A 119 13.66 -23.06 1.10
CA THR A 119 12.80 -23.57 0.04
C THR A 119 13.44 -23.32 -1.33
N PRO A 120 13.17 -24.18 -2.37
CA PRO A 120 13.72 -23.96 -3.71
C PRO A 120 13.42 -22.57 -4.25
N ASN A 121 14.40 -21.98 -4.96
CA ASN A 121 14.21 -20.72 -5.69
C ASN A 121 13.63 -20.99 -7.08
N ASP A 122 12.40 -21.53 -7.12
CA ASP A 122 11.70 -21.96 -8.34
C ASP A 122 10.57 -21.01 -8.80
N GLY A 123 10.35 -19.92 -8.03
CA GLY A 123 9.38 -18.89 -8.37
C GLY A 123 8.04 -19.01 -7.65
N SER A 124 7.81 -20.05 -6.83
CA SER A 124 6.57 -20.20 -6.07
C SER A 124 6.76 -21.01 -4.78
N HIS A 125 5.99 -20.67 -3.76
CA HIS A 125 5.92 -21.48 -2.53
C HIS A 125 4.55 -21.36 -1.88
N GLN A 126 3.98 -22.48 -1.47
CA GLN A 126 2.73 -22.55 -0.76
C GLN A 126 2.97 -22.45 0.75
N ILE A 127 2.23 -21.60 1.41
CA ILE A 127 2.33 -21.38 2.86
C ILE A 127 0.97 -21.58 3.54
N THR A 128 0.99 -21.89 4.83
CA THR A 128 -0.16 -21.66 5.69
C THR A 128 -0.08 -20.25 6.25
N VAL A 129 -1.13 -19.46 6.05
CA VAL A 129 -1.21 -18.09 6.55
C VAL A 129 -1.19 -18.08 8.07
N PRO A 130 -0.26 -17.36 8.72
CA PRO A 130 -0.19 -17.29 10.17
C PRO A 130 -1.47 -16.71 10.82
N ASP A 131 -1.72 -17.09 12.05
CA ASP A 131 -2.82 -16.54 12.87
C ASP A 131 -2.43 -15.16 13.43
N VAL A 132 -2.34 -14.17 12.56
CA VAL A 132 -2.06 -12.76 12.86
C VAL A 132 -3.06 -11.88 12.13
N ALA A 133 -3.29 -10.66 12.63
CA ALA A 133 -4.13 -9.67 11.97
C ALA A 133 -3.33 -8.40 11.71
N SER A 134 -3.28 -7.97 10.47
CA SER A 134 -2.66 -6.71 10.06
C SER A 134 -3.15 -6.27 8.67
N GLN A 135 -3.30 -4.96 8.49
CA GLN A 135 -3.61 -4.33 7.20
C GLN A 135 -2.35 -3.95 6.41
N ASN A 136 -1.15 -4.08 6.99
CA ASN A 136 0.11 -3.63 6.42
C ASN A 136 1.14 -4.76 6.33
N CYS A 137 0.72 -5.90 5.82
CA CYS A 137 1.61 -7.04 5.64
C CYS A 137 2.55 -6.85 4.46
N ARG A 138 3.79 -7.33 4.60
CA ARG A 138 4.81 -7.38 3.53
C ARG A 138 5.50 -8.74 3.54
N ILE A 139 5.87 -9.21 2.35
CA ILE A 139 6.69 -10.41 2.14
C ILE A 139 8.11 -10.00 1.81
N TRP A 140 9.06 -10.58 2.50
CA TRP A 140 10.50 -10.52 2.20
C TRP A 140 10.96 -11.87 1.69
N ILE A 141 11.67 -11.91 0.56
CA ILE A 141 12.31 -13.11 0.05
C ILE A 141 13.80 -12.81 -0.14
N GLU A 142 14.64 -13.69 0.41
CA GLU A 142 16.10 -13.59 0.32
C GLU A 142 16.72 -14.96 0.03
N PRO A 143 17.80 -15.07 -0.74
CA PRO A 143 18.53 -16.30 -0.93
C PRO A 143 19.25 -16.72 0.34
N THR A 144 19.47 -18.02 0.52
CA THR A 144 20.10 -18.56 1.73
C THR A 144 21.60 -18.31 1.83
N GLY A 145 22.27 -18.01 0.71
CA GLY A 145 23.74 -17.84 0.64
C GLY A 145 24.18 -16.68 -0.26
N ASN A 146 23.32 -15.69 -0.51
CA ASN A 146 23.66 -14.48 -1.25
C ASN A 146 23.05 -13.26 -0.54
N ILE A 147 23.30 -12.04 -1.05
CA ILE A 147 22.99 -10.78 -0.37
C ILE A 147 21.81 -9.99 -0.96
N TYR A 148 21.27 -10.41 -2.11
CA TYR A 148 20.11 -9.74 -2.68
C TYR A 148 18.82 -10.17 -1.97
N TYR A 149 17.80 -9.36 -2.11
CA TYR A 149 16.47 -9.63 -1.55
C TYR A 149 15.39 -8.90 -2.35
N THR A 150 14.14 -9.22 -2.07
CA THR A 150 12.99 -8.49 -2.60
C THR A 150 11.88 -8.38 -1.55
N ILE A 151 11.08 -7.30 -1.67
CA ILE A 151 9.88 -7.07 -0.86
C ILE A 151 8.76 -6.73 -1.83
N ASN A 152 7.53 -7.20 -1.57
CA ASN A 152 6.37 -6.77 -2.37
C ASN A 152 6.15 -5.27 -2.24
N ALA A 153 5.89 -4.58 -3.36
CA ALA A 153 5.74 -3.13 -3.39
C ALA A 153 4.40 -2.66 -2.81
N VAL A 154 3.36 -3.47 -2.93
CA VAL A 154 2.02 -3.15 -2.43
C VAL A 154 1.74 -3.93 -1.15
N PRO A 155 1.34 -3.29 -0.05
CA PRO A 155 0.95 -4.01 1.16
C PRO A 155 -0.34 -4.82 0.92
N PHE A 156 -0.51 -5.87 1.72
CA PHE A 156 -1.71 -6.69 1.75
C PHE A 156 -2.18 -6.88 3.20
N SER A 157 -3.40 -7.38 3.38
CA SER A 157 -3.95 -7.62 4.72
C SER A 157 -4.01 -9.11 5.05
N ILE A 158 -3.95 -9.42 6.35
CA ILE A 158 -4.26 -10.75 6.89
C ILE A 158 -5.31 -10.56 7.97
N GLY A 159 -6.36 -11.41 7.95
CA GLY A 159 -7.45 -11.39 8.94
C GLY A 159 -8.46 -10.26 8.74
N TYR A 160 -8.44 -9.60 7.58
CA TYR A 160 -9.42 -8.58 7.20
C TYR A 160 -10.06 -8.95 5.87
N GLU A 161 -11.37 -8.79 5.76
CA GLU A 161 -12.10 -8.94 4.50
C GLU A 161 -12.42 -7.56 3.94
N CYS A 162 -12.23 -7.39 2.63
CA CYS A 162 -12.60 -6.18 1.91
C CYS A 162 -13.91 -6.45 1.16
N ASN A 163 -15.02 -6.00 1.72
CA ASN A 163 -16.34 -6.16 1.11
C ASN A 163 -16.76 -4.86 0.42
N THR A 164 -17.45 -4.97 -0.71
CA THR A 164 -17.97 -3.83 -1.46
C THR A 164 -19.49 -3.97 -1.59
N ALA A 165 -20.22 -2.94 -1.16
CA ALA A 165 -21.63 -2.82 -1.42
C ALA A 165 -21.88 -1.58 -2.28
N SER A 166 -22.76 -1.68 -3.29
CA SER A 166 -23.05 -0.60 -4.21
C SER A 166 -24.55 -0.48 -4.49
N LEU A 167 -24.99 0.72 -4.81
CA LEU A 167 -26.32 1.03 -5.25
C LEU A 167 -26.30 2.14 -6.29
N SER A 168 -27.07 2.00 -7.35
CA SER A 168 -27.27 3.01 -8.40
C SER A 168 -28.74 3.39 -8.47
N PRO A 169 -29.20 4.29 -7.60
CA PRO A 169 -30.62 4.63 -7.50
C PRO A 169 -31.16 5.36 -8.72
N ASN A 170 -30.29 6.06 -9.48
CA ASN A 170 -30.62 6.82 -10.69
C ASN A 170 -31.85 7.74 -10.50
N VAL A 171 -31.88 8.49 -9.41
CA VAL A 171 -32.96 9.39 -9.07
C VAL A 171 -32.52 10.85 -9.19
N ALA A 172 -33.44 11.71 -9.61
CA ALA A 172 -33.17 13.13 -9.69
C ALA A 172 -33.00 13.72 -8.28
N ILE A 173 -31.98 14.54 -8.11
CA ILE A 173 -31.74 15.33 -6.88
C ILE A 173 -32.66 16.54 -6.96
N PRO A 174 -33.62 16.74 -6.02
CA PRO A 174 -34.52 17.87 -6.06
C PRO A 174 -33.80 19.21 -5.85
N ASP A 175 -34.19 20.22 -6.64
CA ASP A 175 -33.71 21.58 -6.43
C ASP A 175 -34.25 22.16 -5.13
N GLY A 176 -33.52 23.08 -4.54
CA GLY A 176 -33.95 23.86 -3.39
C GLY A 176 -35.11 24.83 -3.74
N ALA A 177 -35.94 25.14 -2.74
CA ALA A 177 -37.08 26.06 -2.90
C ALA A 177 -36.69 27.56 -3.14
N GLY A 178 -35.42 27.86 -3.46
CA GLY A 178 -34.83 29.16 -3.71
C GLY A 178 -33.95 29.68 -2.58
N ASN A 179 -33.23 30.76 -2.80
CA ASN A 179 -32.30 31.50 -1.93
C ASN A 179 -31.79 30.77 -0.68
N ASN A 180 -30.80 29.87 -0.83
CA ASN A 180 -30.15 29.14 0.24
C ASN A 180 -31.02 28.14 1.03
N GLN A 181 -32.21 27.81 0.56
CA GLN A 181 -33.03 26.76 1.13
C GLN A 181 -32.70 25.44 0.44
N GLY A 182 -32.38 24.42 1.24
CA GLY A 182 -32.15 23.04 0.72
C GLY A 182 -33.41 22.45 0.12
N GLY A 183 -33.27 21.66 -0.92
CA GLY A 183 -34.35 20.82 -1.47
C GLY A 183 -34.74 19.70 -0.50
N THR A 184 -35.75 18.96 -0.89
CA THR A 184 -36.15 17.73 -0.15
C THR A 184 -34.96 16.76 -0.10
N VAL A 185 -34.68 16.23 1.09
CA VAL A 185 -33.61 15.26 1.26
C VAL A 185 -33.95 13.98 0.53
N LEU A 186 -33.09 13.57 -0.39
CA LEU A 186 -33.13 12.27 -1.02
C LEU A 186 -32.27 11.31 -0.21
N SER A 187 -32.82 10.16 0.15
CA SER A 187 -32.08 9.10 0.85
C SER A 187 -32.17 7.79 0.10
N SER A 188 -31.08 7.04 0.14
CA SER A 188 -30.93 5.74 -0.49
C SER A 188 -30.17 4.82 0.46
N ALA A 189 -30.68 3.62 0.71
CA ALA A 189 -30.06 2.68 1.64
C ALA A 189 -29.24 1.63 0.89
N ILE A 190 -28.01 1.44 1.33
CA ILE A 190 -27.16 0.32 0.90
C ILE A 190 -27.17 -0.71 2.03
N THR A 191 -27.54 -1.95 1.71
CA THR A 191 -27.50 -3.05 2.67
C THR A 191 -26.14 -3.75 2.60
N VAL A 192 -25.46 -3.82 3.74
CA VAL A 192 -24.25 -4.64 3.95
C VAL A 192 -24.67 -5.84 4.78
N THR A 193 -24.49 -7.04 4.24
CA THR A 193 -24.98 -8.30 4.84
C THR A 193 -23.87 -9.08 5.55
N GLU A 194 -22.63 -8.74 5.28
CA GLU A 194 -21.47 -9.42 5.84
C GLU A 194 -21.34 -9.10 7.33
N PRO A 195 -21.24 -10.14 8.19
CA PRO A 195 -21.03 -9.92 9.61
C PRO A 195 -19.62 -9.46 9.88
N GLY A 196 -19.44 -8.61 10.87
CA GLY A 196 -18.11 -8.18 11.31
C GLY A 196 -18.08 -6.76 11.86
N THR A 197 -16.89 -6.34 12.28
CA THR A 197 -16.64 -4.96 12.70
C THR A 197 -15.93 -4.22 11.58
N VAL A 198 -16.45 -3.05 11.23
CA VAL A 198 -15.80 -2.17 10.25
C VAL A 198 -14.54 -1.59 10.88
N THR A 199 -13.39 -1.80 10.26
CA THR A 199 -12.09 -1.28 10.71
C THR A 199 -11.57 -0.15 9.83
N GLY A 200 -12.23 0.08 8.70
CA GLY A 200 -11.96 1.16 7.77
C GLY A 200 -12.93 1.10 6.61
N MET A 201 -13.22 2.24 6.01
CA MET A 201 -14.11 2.31 4.86
C MET A 201 -13.69 3.41 3.89
N THR A 202 -14.10 3.24 2.65
CA THR A 202 -14.14 4.28 1.64
C THR A 202 -15.55 4.39 1.08
N VAL A 203 -15.94 5.58 0.67
CA VAL A 203 -17.27 5.81 0.07
C VAL A 203 -17.09 6.48 -1.29
N ASN A 204 -17.50 5.79 -2.35
CA ASN A 204 -17.54 6.40 -3.67
C ASN A 204 -18.94 7.00 -3.93
N VAL A 205 -18.96 8.22 -4.45
CA VAL A 205 -20.17 8.91 -4.88
C VAL A 205 -20.00 9.39 -6.31
N SER A 206 -20.92 8.97 -7.18
CA SER A 206 -21.03 9.46 -8.56
C SER A 206 -22.35 10.17 -8.76
N SER A 207 -22.32 11.35 -9.38
CA SER A 207 -23.51 12.16 -9.69
C SER A 207 -23.25 13.05 -10.90
N ASP A 208 -24.26 13.21 -11.76
CA ASP A 208 -24.25 14.09 -12.93
C ASP A 208 -24.85 15.47 -12.63
N HIS A 209 -24.97 15.87 -11.35
CA HIS A 209 -25.58 17.13 -10.94
C HIS A 209 -24.92 18.33 -11.64
N SER A 210 -25.75 19.29 -12.13
CA SER A 210 -25.27 20.44 -12.92
C SER A 210 -24.44 21.45 -12.13
N TRP A 211 -24.56 21.45 -10.78
CA TRP A 211 -23.76 22.30 -9.88
C TRP A 211 -23.45 21.58 -8.58
N ILE A 212 -22.36 20.86 -8.55
CA ILE A 212 -21.97 20.05 -7.37
C ILE A 212 -21.69 20.90 -6.11
N GLY A 213 -21.44 22.20 -6.29
CA GLY A 213 -21.25 23.16 -5.20
C GLY A 213 -22.50 23.43 -4.36
N ASP A 214 -23.68 23.03 -4.83
CA ASP A 214 -24.94 23.12 -4.07
C ASP A 214 -25.25 21.90 -3.24
N LEU A 215 -24.51 20.82 -3.47
CA LEU A 215 -24.78 19.53 -2.82
C LEU A 215 -24.27 19.48 -1.39
N VAL A 216 -25.06 18.83 -0.53
CA VAL A 216 -24.63 18.31 0.77
C VAL A 216 -24.88 16.82 0.77
N ILE A 217 -23.80 16.02 0.92
CA ILE A 217 -23.87 14.56 0.91
C ILE A 217 -23.50 14.05 2.30
N ARG A 218 -24.34 13.20 2.87
CA ARG A 218 -24.14 12.59 4.18
C ARG A 218 -24.24 11.09 4.09
N LEU A 219 -23.42 10.41 4.88
CA LEU A 219 -23.54 9.00 5.18
C LEU A 219 -24.17 8.86 6.57
N THR A 220 -25.18 7.98 6.69
CA THR A 220 -25.86 7.72 7.96
C THR A 220 -25.77 6.22 8.27
N HIS A 221 -25.23 5.89 9.43
CA HIS A 221 -25.21 4.54 9.97
C HIS A 221 -26.59 4.17 10.54
N PRO A 222 -26.96 2.87 10.62
CA PRO A 222 -28.26 2.44 11.19
C PRO A 222 -28.50 2.88 12.63
N ASP A 223 -27.45 3.15 13.42
CA ASP A 223 -27.58 3.69 14.78
C ASP A 223 -27.93 5.19 14.83
N GLY A 224 -28.02 5.85 13.67
CA GLY A 224 -28.26 7.29 13.54
C GLY A 224 -27.00 8.16 13.46
N THR A 225 -25.81 7.60 13.62
CA THR A 225 -24.56 8.34 13.44
C THR A 225 -24.44 8.87 12.02
N GLN A 226 -24.19 10.17 11.86
CA GLN A 226 -24.04 10.82 10.55
C GLN A 226 -22.65 11.40 10.36
N ARG A 227 -22.16 11.32 9.11
CA ARG A 227 -20.95 12.01 8.66
C ARG A 227 -21.20 12.72 7.34
N THR A 228 -20.79 13.97 7.28
CA THR A 228 -20.85 14.76 6.06
C THR A 228 -19.64 14.43 5.20
N LEU A 229 -19.88 13.88 4.01
CA LEU A 229 -18.87 13.57 3.02
C LEU A 229 -18.51 14.80 2.20
N TRP A 230 -19.55 15.50 1.75
CA TRP A 230 -19.47 16.69 0.91
C TRP A 230 -20.38 17.79 1.46
N ASN A 231 -19.87 19.02 1.59
CA ASN A 231 -20.63 20.16 2.06
C ASN A 231 -20.36 21.39 1.19
N ARG A 232 -21.07 21.49 0.08
CA ARG A 232 -21.00 22.65 -0.82
C ARG A 232 -19.57 23.06 -1.20
N GLN A 233 -18.69 22.09 -1.38
CA GLN A 233 -17.35 22.35 -1.88
C GLN A 233 -17.41 22.70 -3.37
N CYS A 234 -16.38 23.37 -3.88
CA CYS A 234 -16.33 23.79 -5.29
C CYS A 234 -17.45 24.73 -5.72
N ASN A 235 -17.93 25.57 -4.82
CA ASN A 235 -19.05 26.49 -5.07
C ASN A 235 -18.63 27.84 -5.72
N ASN A 236 -17.34 28.05 -5.99
CA ASN A 236 -16.81 29.29 -6.57
C ASN A 236 -17.02 29.39 -8.09
N ALA A 237 -17.48 28.36 -8.74
CA ALA A 237 -17.82 28.29 -10.15
C ALA A 237 -18.79 27.13 -10.39
N GLN A 238 -19.59 27.23 -11.46
CA GLN A 238 -20.41 26.11 -11.90
C GLN A 238 -19.50 24.91 -12.28
N ARG A 239 -19.74 23.78 -11.67
CA ARG A 239 -19.02 22.52 -11.95
C ARG A 239 -20.02 21.38 -12.03
N GLN A 240 -19.98 20.68 -13.15
CA GLN A 240 -20.91 19.60 -13.45
C GLN A 240 -20.27 18.25 -13.21
N GLY A 241 -20.98 17.40 -12.50
CA GLY A 241 -20.64 16.01 -12.28
C GLY A 241 -19.55 15.79 -11.23
N MET A 242 -19.66 14.69 -10.52
CA MET A 242 -18.63 14.18 -9.61
C MET A 242 -18.51 12.69 -9.72
N ASN A 243 -17.29 12.18 -9.50
CA ASN A 243 -16.98 10.78 -9.23
C ASN A 243 -15.85 10.75 -8.20
N ILE A 244 -16.22 10.83 -6.94
CA ILE A 244 -15.29 11.04 -5.82
C ILE A 244 -15.31 9.83 -4.91
N THR A 245 -14.11 9.34 -4.57
CA THR A 245 -13.92 8.41 -3.45
C THR A 245 -13.51 9.19 -2.21
N PHE A 246 -14.32 9.12 -1.17
CA PHE A 246 -14.00 9.69 0.14
C PHE A 246 -13.23 8.67 0.96
N GLN A 247 -12.05 9.08 1.44
CA GLN A 247 -11.14 8.27 2.25
C GLN A 247 -10.40 9.16 3.23
N ASP A 248 -10.39 8.78 4.51
CA ASP A 248 -9.61 9.48 5.52
C ASP A 248 -8.11 9.41 5.22
N GLY A 249 -7.38 10.49 5.50
CA GLY A 249 -5.95 10.59 5.23
C GLY A 249 -5.57 10.91 3.78
N SER A 250 -6.55 11.15 2.90
CA SER A 250 -6.33 11.63 1.53
C SER A 250 -6.08 13.15 1.48
N GLY A 251 -5.88 13.67 0.30
CA GLY A 251 -5.72 15.12 0.09
C GLY A 251 -7.03 15.92 0.14
N ALA A 252 -6.90 17.25 0.11
CA ALA A 252 -8.03 18.15 -0.08
C ALA A 252 -8.59 18.05 -1.50
N VAL A 253 -9.89 18.37 -1.66
CA VAL A 253 -10.58 18.32 -2.95
C VAL A 253 -9.94 19.27 -3.97
N VAL A 254 -9.68 18.76 -5.16
CA VAL A 254 -9.28 19.54 -6.33
C VAL A 254 -10.49 19.67 -7.25
N CYS A 255 -11.02 20.89 -7.36
CA CYS A 255 -12.22 21.18 -8.11
C CYS A 255 -12.00 21.14 -9.62
N ALA A 256 -12.81 20.35 -10.33
CA ALA A 256 -12.82 20.18 -11.79
C ALA A 256 -14.26 19.99 -12.31
N SER A 257 -14.42 19.75 -13.60
CA SER A 257 -15.70 19.40 -14.23
C SER A 257 -15.47 18.25 -15.25
N PRO A 258 -15.85 17.00 -14.90
CA PRO A 258 -16.29 16.52 -13.58
C PRO A 258 -15.19 16.56 -12.52
N THR A 259 -15.58 16.71 -11.25
CA THR A 259 -14.64 16.55 -10.14
C THR A 259 -14.47 15.06 -9.83
N SER A 260 -13.24 14.57 -9.92
CA SER A 260 -12.93 13.13 -9.71
C SER A 260 -11.64 12.94 -8.93
N GLY A 261 -11.53 11.83 -8.26
CA GLY A 261 -10.34 11.45 -7.47
C GLY A 261 -10.68 10.94 -6.07
N THR A 262 -9.63 10.72 -5.26
CA THR A 262 -9.75 10.31 -3.87
C THR A 262 -9.39 11.48 -2.96
N TYR A 263 -10.31 11.84 -2.06
CA TYR A 263 -10.20 13.02 -1.22
C TYR A 263 -10.70 12.76 0.20
N ASN A 264 -10.27 13.61 1.13
CA ASN A 264 -10.82 13.60 2.47
C ASN A 264 -12.32 13.97 2.46
N PRO A 265 -13.16 13.25 3.22
CA PRO A 265 -14.51 13.73 3.51
C PRO A 265 -14.47 14.98 4.39
N ASN A 266 -15.55 15.75 4.43
CA ASN A 266 -15.68 16.89 5.34
C ASN A 266 -15.59 16.50 6.82
N GLN A 267 -16.10 15.31 7.14
CA GLN A 267 -16.00 14.70 8.48
C GLN A 267 -15.44 13.28 8.34
N THR A 268 -14.51 12.92 9.23
CA THR A 268 -13.85 11.60 9.20
C THR A 268 -14.84 10.45 9.23
N LEU A 269 -14.54 9.39 8.48
CA LEU A 269 -15.28 8.13 8.45
C LEU A 269 -14.98 7.24 9.67
N ALA A 270 -13.94 7.54 10.44
CA ALA A 270 -13.51 6.76 11.61
C ALA A 270 -14.61 6.56 12.68
N ALA A 271 -15.68 7.33 12.65
CA ALA A 271 -16.82 7.12 13.54
C ALA A 271 -17.69 5.90 13.18
N PHE A 272 -17.44 5.26 12.06
CA PHE A 272 -18.11 4.04 11.61
C PHE A 272 -17.23 2.78 11.82
N ASN A 273 -16.04 2.96 12.42
CA ASN A 273 -15.08 1.89 12.71
C ASN A 273 -15.34 1.29 14.09
#